data_4f1f9e2638177e59c7d0ee065ffcfa21
#
_entry.id   4f1f9e2638177e59c7d0ee065ffcfa21
#
_cell.length_a   1.000
_cell.length_b   1.000
_cell.length_c   1.000
_cell.angle_alpha   90.00
_cell.angle_beta   90.00
_cell.angle_gamma   90.00
#
_symmetry.space_group_name_H-M   'P 1'
#
loop_
_entity.id
_entity.type
_entity.pdbx_description
1 polymer ?
#
loop_
_entity_poly.entity_id
_entity_poly.type
_entity_poly.pdbx_seq_one_letter_code
_entity_poly.pdbx_strand_id
1 'polypeptide(L)'
;MTTTSSSSIPHLNQKRKWPVWLILALIVFFSVGSYVLASRIMYRTGFPLDDAWIHQTYARNLALRGEWAFNPGKPSGGSTAPLWSALLAIGFLVKLAPYAWTYLLGAIALWAISLLGENMLQKLVPDYHPRFPWAGALLALEWHLVWAAASGMETLLYALLLTAVLVLIIYGSQKYFGIGLFIGLTVWVRPDGITLLGPAVLVILLCQPSWSKRLRSLLNIGLGFGSPFALYLLFNLIVSGHPWPNTFYAKQAEYASYLNLPFLERLGSEALQPLIGAGVVLLPVVVITILNAVRRRNWGILAATAWLVGFLMLYAWLLPVTYQHGRYVIPVMPVYFLLGLAGFLEFIMKRLSRLGWIIPTIWKLTIGVILVVFWGRGAFAYAQDVAVIESEMVDTARWVSVHAPPGALVAAHDIGALGYFGKHELVDLAGLISPEVIPFLRNEDQIAAYLTKRGVNYLVTFPDWYPSLTAGLSPIFSTNASFAPALGATNMAVYRWPAP
;
A
#
# COMPACT_ATOMS: atom_id res chain seq x y z
N MET A 1 -3.37 -73.51 -31.72
CA MET A 1 -3.69 -72.17 -32.24
C MET A 1 -3.56 -71.21 -31.08
N THR A 2 -2.43 -70.55 -30.98
CA THR A 2 -2.07 -69.62 -29.91
C THR A 2 -2.35 -68.19 -30.41
N THR A 3 -3.32 -67.51 -29.79
CA THR A 3 -3.65 -66.11 -30.07
C THR A 3 -2.78 -65.22 -29.16
N THR A 4 -1.86 -64.52 -29.78
CA THR A 4 -1.05 -63.48 -29.12
C THR A 4 -1.89 -62.20 -28.97
N SER A 5 -2.19 -61.82 -27.73
CA SER A 5 -2.80 -60.50 -27.41
C SER A 5 -1.70 -59.43 -27.42
N SER A 6 -1.76 -58.50 -28.34
CA SER A 6 -0.94 -57.30 -28.34
C SER A 6 -1.42 -56.34 -27.26
N SER A 7 -0.65 -56.19 -26.19
CA SER A 7 -0.85 -55.15 -25.20
C SER A 7 -0.45 -53.77 -25.79
N SER A 8 -1.44 -52.92 -26.08
CA SER A 8 -1.23 -51.51 -26.39
C SER A 8 -0.75 -50.77 -25.15
N ILE A 9 0.46 -50.29 -25.16
CA ILE A 9 1.03 -49.38 -24.17
C ILE A 9 0.31 -48.02 -24.31
N PRO A 10 -0.32 -47.51 -23.26
CA PRO A 10 -0.89 -46.17 -23.34
C PRO A 10 0.26 -45.14 -23.35
N HIS A 11 0.38 -44.41 -24.43
CA HIS A 11 1.27 -43.27 -24.53
C HIS A 11 0.87 -42.20 -23.49
N LEU A 12 1.61 -42.19 -22.38
CA LEU A 12 1.60 -41.14 -21.37
C LEU A 12 2.24 -39.86 -21.94
N ASN A 13 1.49 -39.14 -22.76
CA ASN A 13 1.84 -37.78 -23.15
C ASN A 13 1.12 -36.79 -22.19
N GLN A 14 1.32 -36.93 -20.89
CA GLN A 14 0.98 -35.94 -19.91
C GLN A 14 1.97 -34.79 -20.05
N LYS A 15 1.64 -33.80 -20.88
CA LYS A 15 2.35 -32.52 -20.89
C LYS A 15 2.39 -32.01 -19.46
N ARG A 16 3.57 -31.99 -18.87
CA ARG A 16 3.84 -31.49 -17.50
C ARG A 16 3.34 -30.04 -17.43
N LYS A 17 2.17 -29.83 -16.83
CA LYS A 17 1.66 -28.48 -16.60
C LYS A 17 2.48 -27.85 -15.51
N TRP A 18 3.07 -26.70 -15.77
CA TRP A 18 3.70 -25.90 -14.72
C TRP A 18 2.67 -25.59 -13.64
N PRO A 19 3.01 -25.71 -12.35
CA PRO A 19 2.08 -25.39 -11.29
C PRO A 19 1.76 -23.88 -11.28
N VAL A 20 0.51 -23.52 -11.05
CA VAL A 20 0.00 -22.14 -11.06
C VAL A 20 0.84 -21.21 -10.18
N TRP A 21 1.22 -21.70 -9.00
CA TRP A 21 2.03 -20.90 -8.06
C TRP A 21 3.38 -20.49 -8.65
N LEU A 22 4.01 -21.38 -9.44
CA LEU A 22 5.30 -21.11 -10.06
C LEU A 22 5.18 -20.11 -11.22
N ILE A 23 4.14 -20.26 -12.07
CA ILE A 23 3.87 -19.31 -13.15
C ILE A 23 3.70 -17.92 -12.58
N LEU A 24 2.85 -17.76 -11.53
CA LEU A 24 2.61 -16.49 -10.90
C LEU A 24 3.85 -15.93 -10.19
N ALA A 25 4.67 -16.78 -9.56
CA ALA A 25 5.94 -16.35 -8.97
C ALA A 25 6.89 -15.76 -10.03
N LEU A 26 7.00 -16.41 -11.20
CA LEU A 26 7.84 -15.92 -12.31
C LEU A 26 7.32 -14.57 -12.85
N ILE A 27 6.00 -14.42 -13.03
CA ILE A 27 5.40 -13.16 -13.48
C ILE A 27 5.66 -12.04 -12.47
N VAL A 28 5.47 -12.30 -11.18
CA VAL A 28 5.73 -11.31 -10.12
C VAL A 28 7.20 -10.93 -10.06
N PHE A 29 8.10 -11.92 -10.11
CA PHE A 29 9.54 -11.64 -10.14
C PHE A 29 9.94 -10.79 -11.33
N PHE A 30 9.41 -11.08 -12.51
CA PHE A 30 9.61 -10.29 -13.72
C PHE A 30 9.03 -8.86 -13.55
N SER A 31 7.81 -8.72 -13.05
CA SER A 31 7.15 -7.41 -12.87
C SER A 31 7.91 -6.52 -11.90
N VAL A 32 8.15 -6.99 -10.68
CA VAL A 32 8.85 -6.20 -9.65
C VAL A 32 10.30 -5.95 -10.07
N GLY A 33 10.97 -6.98 -10.62
CA GLY A 33 12.35 -6.87 -11.09
C GLY A 33 12.52 -5.82 -12.20
N SER A 34 11.55 -5.70 -13.12
CA SER A 34 11.62 -4.71 -14.20
C SER A 34 11.42 -3.29 -13.69
N TYR A 35 10.59 -3.04 -12.67
CA TYR A 35 10.44 -1.72 -12.02
C TYR A 35 11.75 -1.32 -11.32
N VAL A 36 12.33 -2.24 -10.54
CA VAL A 36 13.63 -2.01 -9.89
C VAL A 36 14.74 -1.79 -10.93
N LEU A 37 14.74 -2.55 -12.04
CA LEU A 37 15.70 -2.34 -13.13
C LEU A 37 15.50 -0.99 -13.81
N ALA A 38 14.27 -0.56 -14.06
CA ALA A 38 13.96 0.74 -14.63
C ALA A 38 14.49 1.89 -13.75
N SER A 39 14.32 1.81 -12.43
CA SER A 39 14.87 2.82 -11.51
C SER A 39 16.41 2.84 -11.54
N ARG A 40 17.04 1.66 -11.60
CA ARG A 40 18.50 1.55 -11.68
C ARG A 40 19.06 2.13 -13.00
N ILE A 41 18.34 1.95 -14.10
CA ILE A 41 18.71 2.52 -15.41
C ILE A 41 18.56 4.05 -15.41
N MET A 42 17.47 4.57 -14.80
CA MET A 42 17.19 6.00 -14.79
C MET A 42 18.15 6.76 -13.86
N TYR A 43 18.38 6.23 -12.66
CA TYR A 43 19.29 6.83 -11.68
C TYR A 43 19.99 5.77 -10.84
N ARG A 44 19.28 5.15 -9.87
CA ARG A 44 19.78 4.05 -9.02
C ARG A 44 18.64 3.24 -8.40
N THR A 45 18.97 2.11 -7.79
CA THR A 45 18.01 1.34 -7.01
C THR A 45 17.62 2.12 -5.74
N GLY A 46 16.33 2.24 -5.46
CA GLY A 46 15.81 3.03 -4.33
C GLY A 46 14.33 2.81 -4.09
N PHE A 47 13.78 3.53 -3.11
CA PHE A 47 12.35 3.57 -2.85
C PHE A 47 11.74 4.85 -3.44
N PRO A 48 10.49 4.78 -3.97
CA PRO A 48 9.80 5.93 -4.56
C PRO A 48 9.16 6.87 -3.52
N LEU A 49 9.40 6.62 -2.22
CA LEU A 49 8.81 7.35 -1.10
C LEU A 49 9.82 7.50 0.04
N ASP A 50 9.94 8.70 0.60
CA ASP A 50 10.75 8.95 1.80
C ASP A 50 10.20 8.22 3.03
N ASP A 51 8.87 8.08 3.13
CA ASP A 51 8.19 7.32 4.20
C ASP A 51 8.73 5.89 4.35
N ALA A 52 9.20 5.24 3.27
CA ALA A 52 9.80 3.92 3.34
C ALA A 52 11.03 3.88 4.26
N TRP A 53 11.82 4.95 4.27
CA TRP A 53 12.96 5.09 5.14
C TRP A 53 12.58 5.32 6.61
N ILE A 54 11.38 5.86 6.88
CA ILE A 54 10.83 5.92 8.25
C ILE A 54 10.69 4.51 8.80
N HIS A 55 10.03 3.61 8.05
CA HIS A 55 9.87 2.22 8.44
C HIS A 55 11.21 1.49 8.59
N GLN A 56 12.17 1.74 7.70
CA GLN A 56 13.52 1.19 7.80
C GLN A 56 14.27 1.67 9.04
N THR A 57 14.07 2.93 9.44
CA THR A 57 14.69 3.50 10.66
C THR A 57 14.16 2.83 11.92
N TYR A 58 12.82 2.68 12.04
CA TYR A 58 12.22 1.93 13.15
C TYR A 58 12.65 0.45 13.15
N ALA A 59 12.67 -0.18 11.99
CA ALA A 59 13.10 -1.57 11.84
C ALA A 59 14.55 -1.79 12.28
N ARG A 60 15.46 -0.91 11.84
CA ARG A 60 16.87 -0.94 12.24
C ARG A 60 17.04 -0.77 13.75
N ASN A 61 16.36 0.24 14.33
CA ASN A 61 16.48 0.52 15.76
C ASN A 61 15.87 -0.62 16.61
N LEU A 62 14.75 -1.19 16.18
CA LEU A 62 14.16 -2.38 16.81
C LEU A 62 15.12 -3.58 16.75
N ALA A 63 15.68 -3.89 15.58
CA ALA A 63 16.54 -5.06 15.41
C ALA A 63 17.88 -4.94 16.12
N LEU A 64 18.51 -3.76 16.08
CA LEU A 64 19.89 -3.58 16.56
C LEU A 64 19.98 -3.05 18.01
N ARG A 65 18.91 -2.40 18.51
CA ARG A 65 18.89 -1.75 19.83
C ARG A 65 17.77 -2.26 20.74
N GLY A 66 16.79 -2.99 20.20
CA GLY A 66 15.57 -3.38 20.92
C GLY A 66 14.62 -2.20 21.20
N GLU A 67 14.78 -1.08 20.48
CA GLU A 67 14.05 0.16 20.74
C GLU A 67 13.00 0.44 19.64
N TRP A 68 11.78 0.73 20.05
CA TRP A 68 10.77 1.30 19.16
C TRP A 68 10.89 2.82 19.16
N ALA A 69 11.87 3.34 18.44
CA ALA A 69 12.23 4.74 18.41
C ALA A 69 12.73 5.15 17.02
N PHE A 70 12.40 6.36 16.59
CA PHE A 70 13.00 6.96 15.40
C PHE A 70 14.37 7.58 15.76
N ASN A 71 14.39 8.54 16.68
CA ASN A 71 15.61 9.02 17.32
C ASN A 71 16.00 8.03 18.42
N PRO A 72 17.21 7.47 18.42
CA PRO A 72 17.64 6.52 19.45
C PRO A 72 17.43 7.03 20.88
N GLY A 73 16.92 6.17 21.76
CA GLY A 73 16.61 6.50 23.16
C GLY A 73 15.34 7.34 23.36
N LYS A 74 14.60 7.70 22.28
CA LYS A 74 13.35 8.48 22.34
C LYS A 74 12.21 7.71 21.68
N PRO A 75 11.42 6.91 22.43
CA PRO A 75 10.25 6.23 21.88
C PRO A 75 9.31 7.20 21.18
N SER A 76 8.75 6.80 20.04
CA SER A 76 7.87 7.65 19.25
C SER A 76 6.88 6.86 18.40
N GLY A 77 5.69 7.43 18.15
CA GLY A 77 4.61 6.86 17.36
C GLY A 77 4.62 7.26 15.89
N GLY A 78 5.79 7.49 15.29
CA GLY A 78 5.93 7.95 13.90
C GLY A 78 5.81 6.84 12.83
N SER A 79 5.74 5.57 13.22
CA SER A 79 5.43 4.47 12.29
C SER A 79 3.95 4.15 12.30
N THR A 80 3.27 4.36 11.17
CA THR A 80 1.84 4.05 11.00
C THR A 80 1.58 2.54 10.98
N ALA A 81 2.58 1.74 10.57
CA ALA A 81 2.49 0.31 10.31
C ALA A 81 3.46 -0.50 11.19
N PRO A 82 3.14 -0.70 12.48
CA PRO A 82 4.06 -1.42 13.38
C PRO A 82 4.41 -2.82 12.90
N LEU A 83 3.45 -3.57 12.37
CA LEU A 83 3.70 -4.91 11.86
C LEU A 83 4.65 -4.90 10.65
N TRP A 84 4.53 -3.91 9.77
CA TRP A 84 5.44 -3.77 8.63
C TRP A 84 6.88 -3.49 9.09
N SER A 85 7.06 -2.51 9.98
CA SER A 85 8.39 -2.20 10.53
C SER A 85 9.00 -3.39 11.27
N ALA A 86 8.18 -4.20 11.98
CA ALA A 86 8.65 -5.43 12.63
C ALA A 86 9.07 -6.50 11.61
N LEU A 87 8.36 -6.66 10.49
CA LEU A 87 8.75 -7.57 9.40
C LEU A 87 10.05 -7.10 8.73
N LEU A 88 10.22 -5.80 8.54
CA LEU A 88 11.48 -5.22 8.03
C LEU A 88 12.65 -5.45 8.99
N ALA A 89 12.41 -5.42 10.30
CA ALA A 89 13.43 -5.67 11.32
C ALA A 89 14.05 -7.07 11.21
N ILE A 90 13.29 -8.08 10.75
CA ILE A 90 13.81 -9.43 10.50
C ILE A 90 14.97 -9.38 9.49
N GLY A 91 14.88 -8.54 8.44
CA GLY A 91 15.95 -8.37 7.46
C GLY A 91 17.26 -7.92 8.08
N PHE A 92 17.20 -6.99 9.06
CA PHE A 92 18.40 -6.55 9.80
C PHE A 92 18.96 -7.66 10.68
N LEU A 93 18.12 -8.44 11.36
CA LEU A 93 18.56 -9.57 12.19
C LEU A 93 19.28 -10.64 11.37
N VAL A 94 18.81 -10.93 10.15
CA VAL A 94 19.44 -11.91 9.24
C VAL A 94 20.47 -11.27 8.30
N LYS A 95 20.80 -9.97 8.49
CA LYS A 95 21.82 -9.21 7.76
C LYS A 95 21.58 -9.13 6.25
N LEU A 96 20.33 -9.13 5.82
CA LEU A 96 19.96 -8.88 4.42
C LEU A 96 20.00 -7.37 4.11
N ALA A 97 20.36 -7.04 2.86
CA ALA A 97 20.30 -5.67 2.40
C ALA A 97 18.84 -5.13 2.47
N PRO A 98 18.60 -3.92 3.02
CA PRO A 98 17.25 -3.38 3.22
C PRO A 98 16.40 -3.39 1.95
N TYR A 99 16.95 -2.95 0.82
CA TYR A 99 16.25 -2.99 -0.46
C TYR A 99 15.82 -4.41 -0.85
N ALA A 100 16.76 -5.38 -0.78
CA ALA A 100 16.50 -6.76 -1.21
C ALA A 100 15.40 -7.41 -0.37
N TRP A 101 15.46 -7.23 0.96
CA TRP A 101 14.47 -7.78 1.89
C TRP A 101 13.09 -7.16 1.67
N THR A 102 13.04 -5.84 1.50
CA THR A 102 11.79 -5.10 1.31
C THR A 102 11.12 -5.46 -0.01
N TYR A 103 11.88 -5.52 -1.11
CA TYR A 103 11.34 -5.95 -2.41
C TYR A 103 10.88 -7.40 -2.38
N LEU A 104 11.57 -8.28 -1.64
CA LEU A 104 11.14 -9.66 -1.46
C LEU A 104 9.79 -9.73 -0.73
N LEU A 105 9.61 -8.98 0.35
CA LEU A 105 8.34 -8.93 1.09
C LEU A 105 7.20 -8.39 0.21
N GLY A 106 7.45 -7.33 -0.56
CA GLY A 106 6.49 -6.80 -1.51
C GLY A 106 6.13 -7.78 -2.62
N ALA A 107 7.13 -8.47 -3.17
CA ALA A 107 6.92 -9.51 -4.19
C ALA A 107 6.13 -10.71 -3.62
N ILE A 108 6.41 -11.15 -2.39
CA ILE A 108 5.64 -12.21 -1.71
C ILE A 108 4.18 -11.76 -1.53
N ALA A 109 3.93 -10.52 -1.12
CA ALA A 109 2.57 -10.00 -0.96
C ALA A 109 1.82 -9.96 -2.31
N LEU A 110 2.48 -9.49 -3.38
CA LEU A 110 1.91 -9.46 -4.74
C LEU A 110 1.60 -10.88 -5.25
N TRP A 111 2.53 -11.81 -5.05
CA TRP A 111 2.33 -13.21 -5.39
C TRP A 111 1.15 -13.83 -4.63
N ALA A 112 1.05 -13.59 -3.33
CA ALA A 112 -0.05 -14.08 -2.51
C ALA A 112 -1.41 -13.50 -2.94
N ILE A 113 -1.49 -12.20 -3.27
CA ILE A 113 -2.69 -11.56 -3.84
C ILE A 113 -3.07 -12.22 -5.17
N SER A 114 -2.09 -12.45 -6.05
CA SER A 114 -2.29 -13.08 -7.35
C SER A 114 -2.83 -14.50 -7.23
N LEU A 115 -2.28 -15.30 -6.30
CA LEU A 115 -2.77 -16.65 -5.99
C LEU A 115 -4.17 -16.62 -5.38
N LEU A 116 -4.41 -15.72 -4.44
CA LEU A 116 -5.71 -15.56 -3.79
C LEU A 116 -6.78 -15.18 -4.81
N GLY A 117 -6.46 -14.26 -5.71
CA GLY A 117 -7.36 -13.82 -6.77
C GLY A 117 -7.69 -14.92 -7.77
N GLU A 118 -6.70 -15.68 -8.24
CA GLU A 118 -6.91 -16.82 -9.13
C GLU A 118 -7.81 -17.88 -8.47
N ASN A 119 -7.52 -18.23 -7.20
CA ASN A 119 -8.33 -19.19 -6.44
C ASN A 119 -9.76 -18.69 -6.18
N MET A 120 -9.92 -17.38 -5.92
CA MET A 120 -11.23 -16.78 -5.73
C MET A 120 -12.08 -16.91 -7.00
N LEU A 121 -11.53 -16.59 -8.16
CA LEU A 121 -12.28 -16.64 -9.39
C LEU A 121 -12.66 -18.07 -9.79
N GLN A 122 -11.78 -19.05 -9.58
CA GLN A 122 -12.11 -20.46 -9.82
C GLN A 122 -13.30 -20.95 -8.97
N LYS A 123 -13.46 -20.42 -7.75
CA LYS A 123 -14.62 -20.74 -6.91
C LYS A 123 -15.88 -19.94 -7.24
N LEU A 124 -15.74 -18.66 -7.61
CA LEU A 124 -16.89 -17.82 -7.97
C LEU A 124 -17.49 -18.17 -9.33
N VAL A 125 -16.65 -18.63 -10.26
CA VAL A 125 -17.04 -19.01 -11.61
C VAL A 125 -16.67 -20.48 -11.85
N PRO A 126 -17.53 -21.44 -11.49
CA PRO A 126 -17.19 -22.88 -11.50
C PRO A 126 -16.71 -23.42 -12.84
N ASP A 127 -17.11 -22.81 -13.94
CA ASP A 127 -16.67 -23.20 -15.30
C ASP A 127 -15.30 -22.60 -15.68
N TYR A 128 -14.69 -21.80 -14.79
CA TYR A 128 -13.40 -21.20 -15.04
C TYR A 128 -12.26 -22.13 -14.59
N HIS A 129 -11.78 -22.92 -15.56
CA HIS A 129 -10.62 -23.81 -15.38
C HIS A 129 -9.56 -23.52 -16.46
N PRO A 130 -8.90 -22.36 -16.40
CA PRO A 130 -7.96 -21.96 -17.44
C PRO A 130 -6.67 -22.77 -17.35
N ARG A 131 -6.01 -22.96 -18.52
CA ARG A 131 -4.67 -23.55 -18.59
C ARG A 131 -3.57 -22.61 -18.06
N PHE A 132 -3.84 -21.33 -18.07
CA PHE A 132 -2.96 -20.27 -17.61
C PHE A 132 -3.70 -19.39 -16.58
N PRO A 133 -3.08 -18.97 -15.45
CA PRO A 133 -3.72 -18.22 -14.38
C PRO A 133 -3.93 -16.74 -14.74
N TRP A 134 -4.89 -16.45 -15.63
CA TRP A 134 -5.12 -15.11 -16.19
C TRP A 134 -5.48 -14.07 -15.14
N ALA A 135 -6.26 -14.45 -14.15
CA ALA A 135 -6.67 -13.54 -13.10
C ALA A 135 -5.49 -13.14 -12.19
N GLY A 136 -4.72 -14.14 -11.77
CA GLY A 136 -3.51 -13.90 -11.02
C GLY A 136 -2.47 -13.11 -11.82
N ALA A 137 -2.33 -13.41 -13.13
CA ALA A 137 -1.43 -12.68 -14.02
C ALA A 137 -1.83 -11.21 -14.19
N LEU A 138 -3.13 -10.90 -14.31
CA LEU A 138 -3.60 -9.52 -14.35
C LEU A 138 -3.20 -8.76 -13.09
N LEU A 139 -3.43 -9.33 -11.90
CA LEU A 139 -3.05 -8.71 -10.64
C LEU A 139 -1.53 -8.55 -10.51
N ALA A 140 -0.75 -9.55 -10.96
CA ALA A 140 0.71 -9.52 -10.93
C ALA A 140 1.34 -8.48 -11.89
N LEU A 141 0.60 -8.05 -12.91
CA LEU A 141 1.04 -7.06 -13.91
C LEU A 141 0.32 -5.72 -13.76
N GLU A 142 -0.66 -5.62 -12.86
CA GLU A 142 -1.37 -4.37 -12.62
C GLU A 142 -0.40 -3.32 -12.03
N TRP A 143 -0.27 -2.19 -12.71
CA TRP A 143 0.82 -1.25 -12.49
C TRP A 143 0.83 -0.61 -11.09
N HIS A 144 -0.33 -0.31 -10.49
CA HIS A 144 -0.39 0.21 -9.12
C HIS A 144 0.08 -0.84 -8.10
N LEU A 145 -0.32 -2.10 -8.30
CA LEU A 145 0.07 -3.19 -7.41
C LEU A 145 1.58 -3.48 -7.52
N VAL A 146 2.15 -3.40 -8.73
CA VAL A 146 3.60 -3.57 -8.94
C VAL A 146 4.37 -2.40 -8.33
N TRP A 147 3.90 -1.16 -8.54
CA TRP A 147 4.47 0.03 -7.92
C TRP A 147 4.47 -0.10 -6.38
N ALA A 148 3.33 -0.50 -5.80
CA ALA A 148 3.21 -0.71 -4.36
C ALA A 148 4.11 -1.85 -3.84
N ALA A 149 4.30 -2.93 -4.61
CA ALA A 149 5.20 -4.03 -4.25
C ALA A 149 6.66 -3.58 -4.14
N ALA A 150 7.08 -2.63 -4.99
CA ALA A 150 8.42 -2.07 -4.98
C ALA A 150 8.56 -0.80 -4.12
N SER A 151 7.48 -0.29 -3.55
CA SER A 151 7.46 1.04 -2.89
C SER A 151 8.20 1.12 -1.56
N GLY A 152 8.49 -0.01 -0.91
CA GLY A 152 9.05 0.00 0.44
C GLY A 152 8.01 0.15 1.55
N MET A 153 6.74 0.37 1.18
CA MET A 153 5.62 0.61 2.10
C MET A 153 4.81 -0.66 2.39
N GLU A 154 4.02 -0.59 3.43
CA GLU A 154 3.08 -1.62 3.87
C GLU A 154 1.88 -1.83 2.93
N THR A 155 1.69 -0.95 1.95
CA THR A 155 0.48 -0.85 1.10
C THR A 155 0.03 -2.19 0.55
N LEU A 156 0.97 -3.00 0.03
CA LEU A 156 0.60 -4.26 -0.59
C LEU A 156 0.35 -5.39 0.43
N LEU A 157 1.05 -5.40 1.56
CA LEU A 157 0.74 -6.30 2.67
C LEU A 157 -0.67 -6.00 3.21
N TYR A 158 -1.02 -4.72 3.34
CA TYR A 158 -2.34 -4.29 3.73
C TYR A 158 -3.41 -4.74 2.73
N ALA A 159 -3.18 -4.52 1.43
CA ALA A 159 -4.07 -4.99 0.36
C ALA A 159 -4.29 -6.51 0.39
N LEU A 160 -3.24 -7.29 0.69
CA LEU A 160 -3.33 -8.75 0.84
C LEU A 160 -4.26 -9.14 1.98
N LEU A 161 -4.08 -8.55 3.16
CA LEU A 161 -4.89 -8.86 4.35
C LEU A 161 -6.35 -8.44 4.15
N LEU A 162 -6.60 -7.25 3.59
CA LEU A 162 -7.95 -6.80 3.23
C LEU A 162 -8.63 -7.76 2.26
N THR A 163 -7.93 -8.11 1.17
CA THR A 163 -8.46 -9.03 0.16
C THR A 163 -8.74 -10.40 0.76
N ALA A 164 -7.87 -10.91 1.61
CA ALA A 164 -8.06 -12.20 2.26
C ALA A 164 -9.32 -12.23 3.15
N VAL A 165 -9.55 -11.20 3.96
CA VAL A 165 -10.75 -11.08 4.79
C VAL A 165 -12.02 -10.99 3.91
N LEU A 166 -12.00 -10.16 2.86
CA LEU A 166 -13.16 -10.00 1.98
C LEU A 166 -13.46 -11.27 1.19
N VAL A 167 -12.44 -12.01 0.78
CA VAL A 167 -12.61 -13.33 0.14
C VAL A 167 -13.26 -14.33 1.10
N LEU A 168 -12.87 -14.35 2.38
CA LEU A 168 -13.53 -15.19 3.40
C LEU A 168 -15.01 -14.80 3.60
N ILE A 169 -15.33 -13.51 3.56
CA ILE A 169 -16.70 -12.99 3.64
C ILE A 169 -17.50 -13.39 2.39
N ILE A 170 -16.95 -13.22 1.19
CA ILE A 170 -17.58 -13.59 -0.08
C ILE A 170 -17.89 -15.10 -0.14
N TYR A 171 -17.01 -15.93 0.43
CA TYR A 171 -17.22 -17.38 0.51
C TYR A 171 -18.20 -17.81 1.60
N GLY A 172 -18.74 -16.88 2.39
CA GLY A 172 -19.65 -17.19 3.49
C GLY A 172 -18.99 -17.99 4.62
N SER A 173 -17.68 -17.78 4.85
CA SER A 173 -16.95 -18.43 5.94
C SER A 173 -17.59 -18.12 7.29
N GLN A 174 -17.83 -19.16 8.08
CA GLN A 174 -18.41 -19.04 9.43
C GLN A 174 -17.34 -19.05 10.55
N LYS A 175 -16.05 -18.97 10.19
CA LYS A 175 -14.91 -18.91 11.13
C LYS A 175 -14.75 -17.49 11.69
N TYR A 176 -15.79 -16.96 12.33
CA TYR A 176 -15.87 -15.55 12.73
C TYR A 176 -14.77 -15.10 13.68
N PHE A 177 -14.33 -15.95 14.61
CA PHE A 177 -13.17 -15.64 15.47
C PHE A 177 -11.90 -15.39 14.62
N GLY A 178 -11.62 -16.30 13.68
CA GLY A 178 -10.46 -16.15 12.77
C GLY A 178 -10.58 -14.92 11.88
N ILE A 179 -11.80 -14.61 11.36
CA ILE A 179 -12.04 -13.39 10.59
C ILE A 179 -11.74 -12.16 11.46
N GLY A 180 -12.25 -12.12 12.71
CA GLY A 180 -11.96 -11.05 13.65
C GLY A 180 -10.47 -10.89 13.93
N LEU A 181 -9.76 -12.00 14.15
CA LEU A 181 -8.31 -12.01 14.36
C LEU A 181 -7.55 -11.40 13.16
N PHE A 182 -7.93 -11.79 11.94
CA PHE A 182 -7.33 -11.21 10.73
C PHE A 182 -7.63 -9.70 10.60
N ILE A 183 -8.86 -9.26 10.93
CA ILE A 183 -9.20 -7.83 10.93
C ILE A 183 -8.34 -7.09 11.96
N GLY A 184 -8.15 -7.63 13.15
CA GLY A 184 -7.28 -7.03 14.16
C GLY A 184 -5.81 -6.96 13.73
N LEU A 185 -5.32 -7.97 13.00
CA LEU A 185 -3.97 -7.93 12.41
C LEU A 185 -3.84 -6.88 11.29
N THR A 186 -4.92 -6.64 10.51
CA THR A 186 -4.90 -5.54 9.52
C THR A 186 -4.71 -4.18 10.18
N VAL A 187 -5.24 -3.98 11.39
CA VAL A 187 -5.04 -2.72 12.15
C VAL A 187 -3.57 -2.49 12.52
N TRP A 188 -2.79 -3.55 12.78
CA TRP A 188 -1.35 -3.45 13.02
C TRP A 188 -0.56 -3.06 11.76
N VAL A 189 -1.15 -3.25 10.58
CA VAL A 189 -0.57 -2.77 9.31
C VAL A 189 -1.08 -1.36 9.01
N ARG A 190 -2.38 -1.10 9.19
CA ARG A 190 -2.98 0.24 9.05
C ARG A 190 -4.24 0.37 9.89
N PRO A 191 -4.43 1.49 10.60
CA PRO A 191 -5.59 1.72 11.48
C PRO A 191 -6.95 1.55 10.80
N ASP A 192 -7.05 1.94 9.52
CA ASP A 192 -8.24 1.84 8.69
C ASP A 192 -8.67 0.39 8.38
N GLY A 193 -7.86 -0.62 8.73
CA GLY A 193 -8.24 -2.03 8.74
C GLY A 193 -9.48 -2.36 9.57
N ILE A 194 -9.80 -1.55 10.58
CA ILE A 194 -11.02 -1.66 11.40
C ILE A 194 -12.30 -1.58 10.54
N THR A 195 -12.26 -0.94 9.38
CA THR A 195 -13.40 -0.80 8.46
C THR A 195 -13.96 -2.14 7.99
N LEU A 196 -13.15 -3.20 7.98
CA LEU A 196 -13.58 -4.56 7.62
C LEU A 196 -14.60 -5.17 8.59
N LEU A 197 -14.74 -4.62 9.79
CA LEU A 197 -15.84 -5.04 10.70
C LEU A 197 -17.21 -4.76 10.07
N GLY A 198 -17.34 -3.66 9.30
CA GLY A 198 -18.61 -3.32 8.63
C GLY A 198 -19.16 -4.45 7.75
N PRO A 199 -18.46 -4.89 6.70
CA PRO A 199 -18.93 -5.98 5.84
C PRO A 199 -19.08 -7.31 6.57
N ALA A 200 -18.22 -7.60 7.56
CA ALA A 200 -18.30 -8.84 8.32
C ALA A 200 -19.57 -8.87 9.20
N VAL A 201 -19.86 -7.79 9.91
CA VAL A 201 -21.09 -7.64 10.71
C VAL A 201 -22.32 -7.66 9.82
N LEU A 202 -22.31 -6.97 8.69
CA LEU A 202 -23.42 -6.95 7.72
C LEU A 202 -23.80 -8.37 7.28
N VAL A 203 -22.81 -9.18 6.89
CA VAL A 203 -23.05 -10.57 6.47
C VAL A 203 -23.57 -11.44 7.63
N ILE A 204 -23.06 -11.26 8.84
CA ILE A 204 -23.59 -11.96 10.02
C ILE A 204 -25.09 -11.64 10.23
N LEU A 205 -25.43 -10.36 10.19
CA LEU A 205 -26.83 -9.92 10.42
C LEU A 205 -27.79 -10.40 9.34
N LEU A 206 -27.33 -10.46 8.07
CA LEU A 206 -28.18 -10.85 6.94
C LEU A 206 -28.23 -12.36 6.70
N CYS A 207 -27.15 -13.10 6.98
CA CYS A 207 -27.03 -14.52 6.62
C CYS A 207 -27.30 -15.47 7.78
N GLN A 208 -27.13 -15.05 9.06
CA GLN A 208 -27.40 -15.94 10.17
C GLN A 208 -28.90 -16.07 10.45
N PRO A 209 -29.43 -17.32 10.55
CA PRO A 209 -30.87 -17.55 10.52
C PRO A 209 -31.59 -17.17 11.83
N SER A 210 -30.92 -17.21 12.99
CA SER A 210 -31.51 -16.91 14.29
C SER A 210 -30.73 -15.87 15.06
N TRP A 211 -31.40 -15.14 15.93
CA TRP A 211 -30.80 -14.12 16.79
C TRP A 211 -29.68 -14.66 17.68
N SER A 212 -29.88 -15.86 18.25
CA SER A 212 -28.82 -16.50 19.04
C SER A 212 -27.56 -16.81 18.26
N LYS A 213 -27.69 -17.25 16.99
CA LYS A 213 -26.54 -17.47 16.11
C LYS A 213 -25.87 -16.15 15.71
N ARG A 214 -26.66 -15.08 15.45
CA ARG A 214 -26.13 -13.74 15.17
C ARG A 214 -25.30 -13.25 16.34
N LEU A 215 -25.86 -13.29 17.56
CA LEU A 215 -25.16 -12.85 18.76
C LEU A 215 -23.86 -13.63 19.00
N ARG A 216 -23.92 -14.96 18.90
CA ARG A 216 -22.73 -15.82 19.04
C ARG A 216 -21.66 -15.50 18.00
N SER A 217 -22.05 -15.23 16.73
CA SER A 217 -21.13 -14.87 15.65
C SER A 217 -20.53 -13.49 15.89
N LEU A 218 -21.33 -12.52 16.36
CA LEU A 218 -20.87 -11.17 16.73
C LEU A 218 -19.90 -11.21 17.93
N LEU A 219 -20.17 -12.04 18.92
CA LEU A 219 -19.23 -12.24 20.04
C LEU A 219 -17.92 -12.86 19.56
N ASN A 220 -17.98 -13.89 18.71
CA ASN A 220 -16.78 -14.53 18.19
C ASN A 220 -15.92 -13.57 17.36
N ILE A 221 -16.51 -12.76 16.47
CA ILE A 221 -15.74 -11.78 15.70
C ILE A 221 -15.19 -10.67 16.60
N GLY A 222 -15.98 -10.23 17.60
CA GLY A 222 -15.56 -9.24 18.58
C GLY A 222 -14.39 -9.71 19.44
N LEU A 223 -14.41 -10.96 19.92
CA LEU A 223 -13.30 -11.55 20.68
C LEU A 223 -12.05 -11.73 19.79
N GLY A 224 -12.23 -12.23 18.57
CA GLY A 224 -11.11 -12.37 17.62
C GLY A 224 -10.47 -11.03 17.28
N PHE A 225 -11.26 -10.01 17.01
CA PHE A 225 -10.78 -8.65 16.70
C PHE A 225 -10.21 -7.96 17.95
N GLY A 226 -10.90 -8.05 19.07
CA GLY A 226 -10.58 -7.31 20.29
C GLY A 226 -9.22 -7.64 20.87
N SER A 227 -8.75 -8.88 20.74
CA SER A 227 -7.46 -9.28 21.30
C SER A 227 -6.28 -8.56 20.62
N PRO A 228 -6.06 -8.58 19.29
CA PRO A 228 -4.98 -7.85 18.67
C PRO A 228 -5.22 -6.33 18.66
N PHE A 229 -6.48 -5.89 18.66
CA PHE A 229 -6.81 -4.47 18.71
C PHE A 229 -6.49 -3.84 20.07
N ALA A 230 -6.82 -4.52 21.18
CA ALA A 230 -6.45 -4.05 22.51
C ALA A 230 -4.94 -3.94 22.69
N LEU A 231 -4.18 -4.91 22.17
CA LEU A 231 -2.71 -4.85 22.15
C LEU A 231 -2.19 -3.68 21.30
N TYR A 232 -2.85 -3.39 20.17
CA TYR A 232 -2.49 -2.24 19.33
C TYR A 232 -2.72 -0.90 20.05
N LEU A 233 -3.85 -0.75 20.73
CA LEU A 233 -4.13 0.47 21.50
C LEU A 233 -3.14 0.64 22.66
N LEU A 234 -2.86 -0.46 23.39
CA LEU A 234 -1.87 -0.46 24.48
C LEU A 234 -0.48 -0.08 23.98
N PHE A 235 -0.06 -0.65 22.85
CA PHE A 235 1.20 -0.32 22.20
C PHE A 235 1.31 1.18 21.90
N ASN A 236 0.29 1.77 21.25
CA ASN A 236 0.31 3.20 20.94
C ASN A 236 0.30 4.07 22.21
N LEU A 237 -0.47 3.71 23.23
CA LEU A 237 -0.49 4.42 24.51
C LEU A 237 0.89 4.44 25.19
N ILE A 238 1.62 3.33 25.14
CA ILE A 238 2.96 3.22 25.70
C ILE A 238 3.98 4.06 24.88
N VAL A 239 3.86 4.04 23.57
CA VAL A 239 4.87 4.62 22.66
C VAL A 239 4.64 6.12 22.42
N SER A 240 3.40 6.57 22.31
CA SER A 240 3.03 7.93 21.93
C SER A 240 2.11 8.65 22.91
N GLY A 241 1.63 7.99 23.97
CA GLY A 241 0.67 8.56 24.91
C GLY A 241 -0.77 8.69 24.38
N HIS A 242 -1.02 8.28 23.14
CA HIS A 242 -2.32 8.37 22.47
C HIS A 242 -2.73 7.00 21.93
N PRO A 243 -4.06 6.71 21.78
CA PRO A 243 -4.53 5.42 21.28
C PRO A 243 -4.23 5.19 19.79
N TRP A 244 -4.01 6.26 19.01
CA TRP A 244 -3.63 6.21 17.62
C TRP A 244 -2.19 6.73 17.42
N PRO A 245 -1.47 6.31 16.37
CA PRO A 245 -0.14 6.79 16.09
C PRO A 245 -0.16 8.30 15.76
N ASN A 246 0.93 9.00 16.04
CA ASN A 246 1.06 10.44 15.76
C ASN A 246 0.78 10.79 14.30
N THR A 247 1.14 9.89 13.38
CA THR A 247 0.90 10.02 11.94
C THR A 247 -0.58 10.18 11.58
N PHE A 248 -1.49 9.62 12.38
CA PHE A 248 -2.93 9.79 12.16
C PHE A 248 -3.35 11.25 12.33
N TYR A 249 -2.90 11.89 13.41
CA TYR A 249 -3.20 13.29 13.72
C TYR A 249 -2.44 14.25 12.79
N ALA A 250 -1.17 13.98 12.56
CA ALA A 250 -0.30 14.77 11.70
C ALA A 250 -0.83 14.86 10.26
N LYS A 251 -1.18 13.74 9.65
CA LYS A 251 -1.69 13.71 8.27
C LYS A 251 -3.04 14.42 8.12
N GLN A 252 -3.92 14.33 9.12
CA GLN A 252 -5.17 15.09 9.10
C GLN A 252 -4.94 16.60 9.15
N ALA A 253 -3.99 17.07 9.96
CA ALA A 253 -3.62 18.47 10.05
C ALA A 253 -2.94 18.96 8.76
N GLU A 254 -2.01 18.17 8.22
CA GLU A 254 -1.25 18.50 7.02
C GLU A 254 -2.16 18.68 5.79
N TYR A 255 -3.11 17.78 5.60
CA TYR A 255 -3.99 17.77 4.42
C TYR A 255 -5.36 18.41 4.65
N ALA A 256 -5.54 19.16 5.75
CA ALA A 256 -6.80 19.83 6.09
C ALA A 256 -7.29 20.76 4.98
N SER A 257 -6.39 21.39 4.22
CA SER A 257 -6.74 22.29 3.10
C SER A 257 -7.52 21.59 1.98
N TYR A 258 -7.28 20.29 1.73
CA TYR A 258 -8.03 19.54 0.73
C TYR A 258 -9.49 19.32 1.11
N LEU A 259 -9.83 19.44 2.40
CA LEU A 259 -11.23 19.34 2.87
C LEU A 259 -12.09 20.53 2.46
N ASN A 260 -11.49 21.62 1.99
CA ASN A 260 -12.20 22.78 1.44
C ASN A 260 -12.84 22.49 0.07
N LEU A 261 -12.36 21.46 -0.66
CA LEU A 261 -12.97 21.02 -1.91
C LEU A 261 -14.33 20.35 -1.66
N PRO A 262 -15.31 20.49 -2.60
CA PRO A 262 -16.59 19.80 -2.49
C PRO A 262 -16.43 18.29 -2.32
N PHE A 263 -17.25 17.66 -1.48
CA PHE A 263 -17.15 16.22 -1.18
C PHE A 263 -17.23 15.35 -2.45
N LEU A 264 -18.11 15.68 -3.40
CA LEU A 264 -18.25 14.91 -4.64
C LEU A 264 -17.02 15.00 -5.54
N GLU A 265 -16.31 16.11 -5.54
CA GLU A 265 -15.05 16.28 -6.27
C GLU A 265 -13.96 15.40 -5.64
N ARG A 266 -13.84 15.43 -4.32
CA ARG A 266 -12.92 14.57 -3.56
C ARG A 266 -13.22 13.10 -3.78
N LEU A 267 -14.50 12.69 -3.71
CA LEU A 267 -14.92 11.32 -3.96
C LEU A 267 -14.66 10.90 -5.42
N GLY A 268 -14.89 11.81 -6.37
CA GLY A 268 -14.59 11.57 -7.78
C GLY A 268 -13.10 11.30 -8.03
N SER A 269 -12.21 12.10 -7.41
CA SER A 269 -10.77 11.92 -7.54
C SER A 269 -10.28 10.58 -6.96
N GLU A 270 -10.82 10.15 -5.81
CA GLU A 270 -10.51 8.83 -5.23
C GLU A 270 -11.06 7.68 -6.08
N ALA A 271 -12.30 7.80 -6.58
CA ALA A 271 -12.95 6.79 -7.39
C ALA A 271 -12.32 6.63 -8.79
N LEU A 272 -11.63 7.65 -9.30
CA LEU A 272 -10.90 7.57 -10.56
C LEU A 272 -9.63 6.72 -10.46
N GLN A 273 -9.00 6.61 -9.28
CA GLN A 273 -7.72 5.89 -9.13
C GLN A 273 -7.78 4.43 -9.62
N PRO A 274 -8.76 3.59 -9.20
CA PRO A 274 -8.86 2.22 -9.70
C PRO A 274 -9.16 2.11 -11.20
N LEU A 275 -9.60 3.21 -11.84
CA LEU A 275 -9.95 3.23 -13.26
C LEU A 275 -8.75 3.53 -14.17
N ILE A 276 -7.65 4.05 -13.61
CA ILE A 276 -6.44 4.38 -14.38
C ILE A 276 -5.77 3.10 -14.85
N GLY A 277 -5.91 2.76 -16.14
CA GLY A 277 -5.40 1.53 -16.73
C GLY A 277 -6.49 0.52 -17.05
N ALA A 278 -6.28 -0.75 -16.73
CA ALA A 278 -7.21 -1.84 -17.04
C ALA A 278 -8.57 -1.72 -16.32
N GLY A 279 -8.60 -0.95 -15.23
CA GLY A 279 -9.81 -0.80 -14.41
C GLY A 279 -10.97 -0.15 -15.14
N VAL A 280 -10.73 0.83 -16.02
CA VAL A 280 -11.82 1.48 -16.77
C VAL A 280 -12.57 0.49 -17.67
N VAL A 281 -11.85 -0.46 -18.28
CA VAL A 281 -12.45 -1.49 -19.13
C VAL A 281 -13.26 -2.50 -18.31
N LEU A 282 -12.91 -2.71 -17.06
CA LEU A 282 -13.62 -3.61 -16.15
C LEU A 282 -14.85 -2.96 -15.50
N LEU A 283 -14.98 -1.63 -15.50
CA LEU A 283 -16.09 -0.93 -14.84
C LEU A 283 -17.48 -1.42 -15.26
N PRO A 284 -17.81 -1.58 -16.57
CA PRO A 284 -19.14 -2.07 -16.95
C PRO A 284 -19.46 -3.46 -16.41
N VAL A 285 -18.45 -4.35 -16.35
CA VAL A 285 -18.66 -5.71 -15.86
C VAL A 285 -18.63 -5.78 -14.32
N VAL A 286 -17.98 -4.86 -13.63
CA VAL A 286 -18.14 -4.66 -12.18
C VAL A 286 -19.61 -4.32 -11.87
N VAL A 287 -20.20 -3.37 -12.59
CA VAL A 287 -21.63 -3.01 -12.43
C VAL A 287 -22.53 -4.23 -12.66
N ILE A 288 -22.27 -5.01 -13.69
CA ILE A 288 -23.03 -6.25 -13.98
C ILE A 288 -22.87 -7.25 -12.83
N THR A 289 -21.67 -7.41 -12.27
CA THR A 289 -21.43 -8.30 -11.12
C THR A 289 -22.26 -7.87 -9.93
N ILE A 290 -22.30 -6.58 -9.62
CA ILE A 290 -23.10 -6.01 -8.52
C ILE A 290 -24.59 -6.25 -8.76
N LEU A 291 -25.11 -5.94 -9.95
CA LEU A 291 -26.51 -6.17 -10.30
C LEU A 291 -26.90 -7.64 -10.20
N ASN A 292 -26.03 -8.55 -10.64
CA ASN A 292 -26.24 -9.99 -10.48
C ASN A 292 -26.21 -10.41 -9.01
N ALA A 293 -25.32 -9.83 -8.20
CA ALA A 293 -25.26 -10.09 -6.76
C ALA A 293 -26.55 -9.63 -6.05
N VAL A 294 -27.11 -8.47 -6.41
CA VAL A 294 -28.41 -7.99 -5.92
C VAL A 294 -29.50 -8.98 -6.27
N ARG A 295 -29.62 -9.38 -7.56
CA ARG A 295 -30.65 -10.31 -8.03
C ARG A 295 -30.57 -11.69 -7.35
N ARG A 296 -29.36 -12.17 -7.13
CA ARG A 296 -29.09 -13.49 -6.49
C ARG A 296 -29.00 -13.43 -4.97
N ARG A 297 -29.15 -12.26 -4.38
CA ARG A 297 -28.97 -12.00 -2.93
C ARG A 297 -27.62 -12.52 -2.40
N ASN A 298 -26.54 -12.32 -3.20
CA ASN A 298 -25.18 -12.68 -2.76
C ASN A 298 -24.65 -11.63 -1.80
N TRP A 299 -24.98 -11.79 -0.51
CA TRP A 299 -24.65 -10.83 0.53
C TRP A 299 -23.15 -10.65 0.73
N GLY A 300 -22.32 -11.68 0.43
CA GLY A 300 -20.88 -11.58 0.51
C GLY A 300 -20.30 -10.59 -0.52
N ILE A 301 -20.71 -10.69 -1.79
CA ILE A 301 -20.30 -9.74 -2.84
C ILE A 301 -20.84 -8.34 -2.54
N LEU A 302 -22.10 -8.24 -2.10
CA LEU A 302 -22.70 -6.94 -1.77
C LEU A 302 -22.00 -6.27 -0.59
N ALA A 303 -21.62 -7.02 0.44
CA ALA A 303 -20.88 -6.50 1.57
C ALA A 303 -19.47 -6.04 1.18
N ALA A 304 -18.77 -6.80 0.32
CA ALA A 304 -17.47 -6.39 -0.20
C ALA A 304 -17.56 -5.13 -1.08
N THR A 305 -18.62 -5.02 -1.89
CA THR A 305 -18.88 -3.82 -2.71
C THR A 305 -19.20 -2.61 -1.83
N ALA A 306 -20.07 -2.79 -0.82
CA ALA A 306 -20.42 -1.72 0.11
C ALA A 306 -19.19 -1.23 0.89
N TRP A 307 -18.31 -2.16 1.27
CA TRP A 307 -17.04 -1.81 1.91
C TRP A 307 -16.13 -1.03 0.95
N LEU A 308 -15.98 -1.45 -0.31
CA LEU A 308 -15.16 -0.75 -1.30
C LEU A 308 -15.64 0.69 -1.47
N VAL A 309 -16.94 0.90 -1.66
CA VAL A 309 -17.52 2.23 -1.79
C VAL A 309 -17.35 3.03 -0.50
N GLY A 310 -17.64 2.42 0.65
CA GLY A 310 -17.47 3.04 1.97
C GLY A 310 -16.03 3.43 2.27
N PHE A 311 -15.05 2.64 1.82
CA PHE A 311 -13.62 2.94 1.97
C PHE A 311 -13.23 4.18 1.16
N LEU A 312 -13.66 4.28 -0.11
CA LEU A 312 -13.44 5.47 -0.93
C LEU A 312 -14.12 6.70 -0.33
N MET A 313 -15.34 6.56 0.18
CA MET A 313 -16.05 7.65 0.88
C MET A 313 -15.31 8.10 2.14
N LEU A 314 -14.75 7.15 2.91
CA LEU A 314 -13.98 7.43 4.12
C LEU A 314 -12.75 8.28 3.80
N TYR A 315 -11.99 7.89 2.76
CA TYR A 315 -10.82 8.66 2.33
C TYR A 315 -11.21 10.02 1.77
N ALA A 316 -12.22 10.10 0.93
CA ALA A 316 -12.79 11.38 0.46
C ALA A 316 -13.24 12.29 1.60
N TRP A 317 -13.67 11.72 2.73
CA TRP A 317 -14.07 12.49 3.92
C TRP A 317 -12.90 12.95 4.78
N LEU A 318 -11.95 12.03 5.09
CA LEU A 318 -10.92 12.26 6.11
C LEU A 318 -9.56 12.63 5.54
N LEU A 319 -9.19 12.09 4.38
CA LEU A 319 -7.85 12.22 3.81
C LEU A 319 -7.90 12.10 2.27
N PRO A 320 -8.48 13.09 1.55
CA PRO A 320 -8.65 13.03 0.10
C PRO A 320 -7.34 13.32 -0.65
N VAL A 321 -6.40 12.40 -0.57
CA VAL A 321 -5.03 12.54 -1.09
C VAL A 321 -4.79 11.50 -2.17
N THR A 322 -4.73 11.93 -3.42
CA THR A 322 -4.57 11.07 -4.61
C THR A 322 -3.18 11.12 -5.24
N TYR A 323 -2.26 11.94 -4.73
CA TYR A 323 -0.88 11.93 -5.21
C TYR A 323 -0.18 10.61 -4.90
N GLN A 324 1.01 10.40 -5.47
CA GLN A 324 1.75 9.14 -5.35
C GLN A 324 0.91 7.94 -5.84
N HIS A 325 0.28 8.13 -7.01
CA HIS A 325 -0.50 7.11 -7.72
C HIS A 325 -1.69 6.57 -6.91
N GLY A 326 -2.28 7.42 -6.06
CA GLY A 326 -3.43 7.02 -5.22
C GLY A 326 -3.08 5.95 -4.19
N ARG A 327 -1.90 6.02 -3.57
CA ARG A 327 -1.37 4.98 -2.65
C ARG A 327 -2.35 4.55 -1.56
N TYR A 328 -3.23 5.45 -1.13
CA TYR A 328 -4.24 5.15 -0.12
C TYR A 328 -5.43 4.35 -0.67
N VAL A 329 -5.66 4.41 -1.98
CA VAL A 329 -6.72 3.66 -2.68
C VAL A 329 -6.22 2.31 -3.22
N ILE A 330 -4.92 2.16 -3.50
CA ILE A 330 -4.34 0.91 -3.99
C ILE A 330 -4.82 -0.33 -3.20
N PRO A 331 -4.95 -0.31 -1.86
CA PRO A 331 -5.38 -1.49 -1.10
C PRO A 331 -6.75 -2.06 -1.47
N VAL A 332 -7.66 -1.25 -2.03
CA VAL A 332 -9.00 -1.73 -2.46
C VAL A 332 -9.02 -2.24 -3.88
N MET A 333 -7.99 -1.94 -4.69
CA MET A 333 -7.94 -2.27 -6.12
C MET A 333 -8.02 -3.79 -6.41
N PRO A 334 -7.37 -4.70 -5.65
CA PRO A 334 -7.50 -6.13 -5.89
C PRO A 334 -8.95 -6.60 -5.88
N VAL A 335 -9.76 -6.10 -4.95
CA VAL A 335 -11.19 -6.46 -4.86
C VAL A 335 -11.97 -5.91 -6.05
N TYR A 336 -11.71 -4.67 -6.46
CA TYR A 336 -12.29 -4.08 -7.66
C TYR A 336 -12.00 -4.91 -8.91
N PHE A 337 -10.74 -5.27 -9.13
CA PHE A 337 -10.32 -6.08 -10.27
C PHE A 337 -10.94 -7.48 -10.26
N LEU A 338 -11.02 -8.12 -9.08
CA LEU A 338 -11.61 -9.45 -8.94
C LEU A 338 -13.13 -9.44 -9.22
N LEU A 339 -13.86 -8.41 -8.78
CA LEU A 339 -15.26 -8.23 -9.12
C LEU A 339 -15.44 -8.01 -10.63
N GLY A 340 -14.57 -7.21 -11.24
CA GLY A 340 -14.56 -6.99 -12.69
C GLY A 340 -14.26 -8.26 -13.48
N LEU A 341 -13.26 -9.03 -13.07
CA LEU A 341 -12.92 -10.31 -13.72
C LEU A 341 -14.03 -11.36 -13.57
N ALA A 342 -14.70 -11.41 -12.41
CA ALA A 342 -15.86 -12.29 -12.23
C ALA A 342 -16.97 -11.94 -13.22
N GLY A 343 -17.31 -10.65 -13.36
CA GLY A 343 -18.29 -10.19 -14.35
C GLY A 343 -17.85 -10.41 -15.79
N PHE A 344 -16.57 -10.21 -16.10
CA PHE A 344 -16.01 -10.50 -17.40
C PHE A 344 -16.19 -11.98 -17.79
N LEU A 345 -15.87 -12.89 -16.89
CA LEU A 345 -16.00 -14.32 -17.13
C LEU A 345 -17.48 -14.75 -17.24
N GLU A 346 -18.35 -14.30 -16.32
CA GLU A 346 -19.76 -14.70 -16.35
C GLU A 346 -20.55 -14.07 -17.49
N PHE A 347 -20.30 -12.81 -17.84
CA PHE A 347 -21.09 -12.09 -18.81
C PHE A 347 -20.45 -12.09 -20.20
N ILE A 348 -19.21 -11.61 -20.33
CA ILE A 348 -18.54 -11.49 -21.63
C ILE A 348 -18.20 -12.88 -22.18
N MET A 349 -17.54 -13.70 -21.39
CA MET A 349 -17.05 -15.01 -21.86
C MET A 349 -18.14 -16.08 -21.94
N LYS A 350 -19.16 -16.06 -21.08
CA LYS A 350 -20.20 -17.11 -21.06
C LYS A 350 -21.47 -16.73 -21.80
N ARG A 351 -21.91 -15.47 -21.73
CA ARG A 351 -23.16 -15.04 -22.39
C ARG A 351 -22.93 -14.41 -23.76
N LEU A 352 -22.05 -13.42 -23.85
CA LEU A 352 -21.83 -12.73 -25.14
C LEU A 352 -21.06 -13.59 -26.16
N SER A 353 -20.24 -14.55 -25.71
CA SER A 353 -19.61 -15.52 -26.62
C SER A 353 -20.63 -16.36 -27.42
N ARG A 354 -21.86 -16.53 -26.91
CA ARG A 354 -22.93 -17.20 -27.63
C ARG A 354 -23.43 -16.41 -28.86
N LEU A 355 -23.20 -15.09 -28.86
CA LEU A 355 -23.55 -14.20 -30.00
C LEU A 355 -22.39 -14.08 -31.00
N GLY A 356 -21.23 -14.62 -30.69
CA GLY A 356 -20.04 -14.61 -31.54
C GLY A 356 -18.73 -14.47 -30.74
N TRP A 357 -17.63 -14.74 -31.40
CA TRP A 357 -16.28 -14.71 -30.80
C TRP A 357 -15.66 -13.31 -30.78
N ILE A 358 -16.19 -12.37 -31.58
CA ILE A 358 -15.57 -11.05 -31.81
C ILE A 358 -15.53 -10.23 -30.54
N ILE A 359 -16.66 -10.05 -29.83
CA ILE A 359 -16.77 -9.24 -28.63
C ILE A 359 -15.84 -9.73 -27.52
N PRO A 360 -15.84 -11.03 -27.12
CA PRO A 360 -14.91 -11.54 -26.13
C PRO A 360 -13.43 -11.37 -26.53
N THR A 361 -13.12 -11.48 -27.82
CA THR A 361 -11.74 -11.32 -28.32
C THR A 361 -11.29 -9.86 -28.23
N ILE A 362 -12.13 -8.91 -28.65
CA ILE A 362 -11.83 -7.47 -28.52
C ILE A 362 -11.58 -7.12 -27.04
N TRP A 363 -12.45 -7.55 -26.12
CA TRP A 363 -12.27 -7.27 -24.69
C TRP A 363 -10.96 -7.82 -24.12
N LYS A 364 -10.59 -9.06 -24.48
CA LYS A 364 -9.30 -9.65 -24.04
C LYS A 364 -8.11 -8.86 -24.58
N LEU A 365 -8.16 -8.52 -25.86
CA LEU A 365 -7.08 -7.73 -26.49
C LEU A 365 -6.98 -6.34 -25.87
N THR A 366 -8.10 -5.66 -25.65
CA THR A 366 -8.14 -4.34 -25.02
C THR A 366 -7.55 -4.38 -23.61
N ILE A 367 -7.99 -5.33 -22.76
CA ILE A 367 -7.43 -5.50 -21.41
C ILE A 367 -5.93 -5.79 -21.50
N GLY A 368 -5.51 -6.71 -22.39
CA GLY A 368 -4.09 -7.08 -22.54
C GLY A 368 -3.22 -5.91 -22.98
N VAL A 369 -3.66 -5.14 -24.00
CA VAL A 369 -2.92 -3.97 -24.50
C VAL A 369 -2.81 -2.90 -23.43
N ILE A 370 -3.93 -2.55 -22.77
CA ILE A 370 -3.93 -1.54 -21.70
C ILE A 370 -3.04 -1.99 -20.53
N LEU A 371 -3.14 -3.26 -20.14
CA LEU A 371 -2.30 -3.81 -19.05
C LEU A 371 -0.81 -3.65 -19.37
N VAL A 372 -0.36 -4.00 -20.58
CA VAL A 372 1.04 -3.89 -21.00
C VAL A 372 1.49 -2.42 -21.09
N VAL A 373 0.64 -1.55 -21.67
CA VAL A 373 0.95 -0.11 -21.79
C VAL A 373 1.10 0.53 -20.42
N PHE A 374 0.13 0.28 -19.51
CA PHE A 374 0.18 0.86 -18.17
C PHE A 374 1.26 0.22 -17.29
N TRP A 375 1.56 -1.07 -17.46
CA TRP A 375 2.71 -1.70 -16.80
C TRP A 375 4.05 -1.01 -17.20
N GLY A 376 4.25 -0.72 -18.49
CA GLY A 376 5.43 0.01 -18.96
C GLY A 376 5.47 1.46 -18.47
N ARG A 377 4.33 2.19 -18.52
CA ARG A 377 4.22 3.55 -17.97
C ARG A 377 4.43 3.59 -16.47
N GLY A 378 3.91 2.59 -15.76
CA GLY A 378 4.10 2.45 -14.31
C GLY A 378 5.55 2.20 -13.93
N ALA A 379 6.28 1.40 -14.73
CA ALA A 379 7.73 1.21 -14.53
C ALA A 379 8.52 2.51 -14.71
N PHE A 380 8.13 3.33 -15.70
CA PHE A 380 8.75 4.65 -15.92
C PHE A 380 8.42 5.61 -14.76
N ALA A 381 7.14 5.69 -14.34
CA ALA A 381 6.72 6.52 -13.21
C ALA A 381 7.44 6.13 -11.92
N TYR A 382 7.51 4.81 -11.63
CA TYR A 382 8.28 4.30 -10.51
C TYR A 382 9.74 4.74 -10.54
N ALA A 383 10.37 4.66 -11.71
CA ALA A 383 11.77 5.07 -11.89
C ALA A 383 11.96 6.57 -11.65
N GLN A 384 11.02 7.41 -12.10
CA GLN A 384 11.04 8.85 -11.83
C GLN A 384 10.88 9.16 -10.33
N ASP A 385 9.90 8.53 -9.68
CA ASP A 385 9.67 8.69 -8.23
C ASP A 385 10.94 8.33 -7.45
N VAL A 386 11.54 7.17 -7.75
CA VAL A 386 12.81 6.75 -7.14
C VAL A 386 13.93 7.75 -7.40
N ALA A 387 14.05 8.26 -8.63
CA ALA A 387 15.10 9.21 -8.97
C ALA A 387 14.98 10.50 -8.15
N VAL A 388 13.75 11.01 -7.94
CA VAL A 388 13.52 12.19 -7.08
C VAL A 388 13.91 11.90 -5.63
N ILE A 389 13.37 10.81 -5.03
CA ILE A 389 13.65 10.50 -3.60
C ILE A 389 15.15 10.27 -3.38
N GLU A 390 15.79 9.53 -4.25
CA GLU A 390 17.19 9.19 -4.09
C GLU A 390 18.12 10.40 -4.34
N SER A 391 17.81 11.26 -5.31
CA SER A 391 18.65 12.42 -5.61
C SER A 391 18.41 13.59 -4.64
N GLU A 392 17.20 13.75 -4.12
CA GLU A 392 16.87 14.85 -3.21
C GLU A 392 17.06 14.44 -1.75
N MET A 393 16.27 13.48 -1.25
CA MET A 393 16.27 13.12 0.17
C MET A 393 17.50 12.32 0.58
N VAL A 394 17.83 11.26 -0.17
CA VAL A 394 18.93 10.36 0.23
C VAL A 394 20.30 11.04 0.05
N ASP A 395 20.53 11.77 -1.02
CA ASP A 395 21.79 12.47 -1.23
C ASP A 395 21.96 13.61 -0.24
N THR A 396 20.90 14.35 0.11
CA THR A 396 20.93 15.36 1.16
C THR A 396 21.22 14.72 2.53
N ALA A 397 20.58 13.60 2.86
CA ALA A 397 20.83 12.90 4.12
C ALA A 397 22.29 12.44 4.26
N ARG A 398 22.86 11.93 3.18
CA ARG A 398 24.28 11.55 3.14
C ARG A 398 25.20 12.75 3.28
N TRP A 399 24.90 13.86 2.61
CA TRP A 399 25.66 15.09 2.75
C TRP A 399 25.64 15.59 4.21
N VAL A 400 24.45 15.67 4.83
CA VAL A 400 24.28 16.06 6.25
C VAL A 400 25.07 15.14 7.17
N SER A 401 25.06 13.83 6.93
CA SER A 401 25.75 12.84 7.77
C SER A 401 27.28 13.02 7.82
N VAL A 402 27.86 13.69 6.80
CA VAL A 402 29.29 13.92 6.65
C VAL A 402 29.68 15.33 7.09
N HIS A 403 28.84 16.34 6.82
CA HIS A 403 29.20 17.76 6.95
C HIS A 403 28.64 18.43 8.22
N ALA A 404 27.53 17.92 8.79
CA ALA A 404 27.04 18.45 10.05
C ALA A 404 27.87 17.88 11.23
N PRO A 405 28.26 18.72 12.22
CA PRO A 405 29.05 18.27 13.35
C PRO A 405 28.28 17.26 14.22
N PRO A 406 28.99 16.35 14.91
CA PRO A 406 28.36 15.44 15.86
C PRO A 406 27.53 16.19 16.91
N GLY A 407 26.30 15.71 17.17
CA GLY A 407 25.39 16.34 18.13
C GLY A 407 24.58 17.51 17.56
N ALA A 408 24.77 17.89 16.30
CA ALA A 408 23.90 18.87 15.66
C ALA A 408 22.44 18.39 15.60
N LEU A 409 21.53 19.31 15.91
CA LEU A 409 20.09 19.09 15.81
C LEU A 409 19.60 19.55 14.43
N VAL A 410 18.98 18.65 13.68
CA VAL A 410 18.53 18.89 12.31
C VAL A 410 17.01 18.90 12.25
N ALA A 411 16.42 19.96 11.72
CA ALA A 411 14.97 20.04 11.47
C ALA A 411 14.68 19.72 10.00
N ALA A 412 13.64 18.94 9.76
CA ALA A 412 13.20 18.61 8.42
C ALA A 412 11.72 18.25 8.38
N HIS A 413 11.10 18.41 7.21
CA HIS A 413 9.75 17.88 6.94
C HIS A 413 9.81 16.41 6.51
N ASP A 414 10.64 16.10 5.50
CA ASP A 414 10.91 14.73 5.08
C ASP A 414 12.06 14.17 5.92
N ILE A 415 11.71 13.32 6.86
CA ILE A 415 12.65 12.79 7.85
C ILE A 415 13.18 11.40 7.53
N GLY A 416 12.56 10.67 6.58
CA GLY A 416 12.82 9.26 6.37
C GLY A 416 14.30 8.98 6.04
N ALA A 417 14.80 9.49 4.94
CA ALA A 417 16.21 9.33 4.54
C ALA A 417 17.17 9.93 5.55
N LEU A 418 16.84 11.09 6.11
CA LEU A 418 17.67 11.74 7.17
C LEU A 418 17.80 10.85 8.41
N GLY A 419 16.72 10.18 8.84
CA GLY A 419 16.77 9.26 9.98
C GLY A 419 17.54 7.98 9.69
N TYR A 420 17.49 7.50 8.45
CA TYR A 420 18.16 6.26 8.08
C TYR A 420 19.65 6.45 7.79
N PHE A 421 20.01 7.41 6.95
CA PHE A 421 21.38 7.66 6.52
C PHE A 421 22.11 8.67 7.41
N GLY A 422 21.37 9.53 8.11
CA GLY A 422 21.89 10.51 9.05
C GLY A 422 22.36 9.89 10.37
N LYS A 423 23.12 10.69 11.14
CA LYS A 423 23.62 10.34 12.47
C LYS A 423 23.17 11.34 13.53
N HIS A 424 22.29 12.24 13.16
CA HIS A 424 21.85 13.38 13.96
C HIS A 424 20.46 13.15 14.53
N GLU A 425 20.19 13.79 15.67
CA GLU A 425 18.84 13.86 16.18
C GLU A 425 18.01 14.76 15.26
N LEU A 426 16.77 14.32 14.97
CA LEU A 426 15.86 15.03 14.08
C LEU A 426 14.72 15.69 14.87
N VAL A 427 14.38 16.90 14.45
CA VAL A 427 13.15 17.61 14.77
C VAL A 427 12.26 17.55 13.53
N ASP A 428 11.09 16.98 13.68
CA ASP A 428 10.19 16.68 12.58
C ASP A 428 9.13 17.76 12.43
N LEU A 429 9.16 18.46 11.28
CA LEU A 429 8.22 19.52 10.96
C LEU A 429 6.86 18.99 10.46
N ALA A 430 6.77 17.68 10.10
CA ALA A 430 5.52 17.02 9.77
C ALA A 430 4.78 16.48 11.01
N GLY A 431 5.41 16.49 12.20
CA GLY A 431 4.76 16.08 13.44
C GLY A 431 4.65 14.58 13.68
N LEU A 432 5.31 13.74 12.87
CA LEU A 432 5.26 12.27 13.01
C LEU A 432 6.00 11.79 14.28
N ILE A 433 7.17 12.37 14.54
CA ILE A 433 7.99 12.07 15.71
C ILE A 433 8.11 13.26 16.69
N SER A 434 7.66 14.45 16.28
CA SER A 434 7.58 15.67 17.07
C SER A 434 6.12 16.16 17.12
N PRO A 435 5.22 15.45 17.83
CA PRO A 435 3.78 15.74 17.78
C PRO A 435 3.40 17.14 18.29
N GLU A 436 4.27 17.79 19.05
CA GLU A 436 4.12 19.16 19.50
C GLU A 436 4.06 20.19 18.36
N VAL A 437 4.50 19.82 17.14
CA VAL A 437 4.42 20.68 15.93
C VAL A 437 3.02 20.66 15.30
N ILE A 438 2.23 19.60 15.53
CA ILE A 438 0.94 19.41 14.87
C ILE A 438 -0.01 20.62 14.99
N PRO A 439 -0.15 21.29 16.15
CA PRO A 439 -1.06 22.42 16.27
C PRO A 439 -0.71 23.65 15.41
N PHE A 440 0.53 23.77 14.95
CA PHE A 440 1.04 24.92 14.18
C PHE A 440 1.76 24.50 12.88
N LEU A 441 1.43 23.34 12.34
CA LEU A 441 2.11 22.66 11.24
C LEU A 441 2.25 23.52 9.96
N ARG A 442 1.39 24.48 9.71
CA ARG A 442 1.43 25.39 8.53
C ARG A 442 1.76 26.82 8.90
N ASN A 443 2.06 27.10 10.16
CA ASN A 443 2.37 28.44 10.62
C ASN A 443 3.90 28.60 10.74
N GLU A 444 4.52 29.15 9.69
CA GLU A 444 5.98 29.28 9.59
C GLU A 444 6.58 30.14 10.70
N ASP A 445 5.88 31.19 11.20
CA ASP A 445 6.37 32.01 12.31
C ASP A 445 6.47 31.22 13.60
N GLN A 446 5.43 30.41 13.90
CA GLN A 446 5.45 29.53 15.08
C GLN A 446 6.47 28.41 14.95
N ILE A 447 6.67 27.87 13.73
CA ILE A 447 7.72 26.91 13.45
C ILE A 447 9.09 27.57 13.69
N ALA A 448 9.35 28.78 13.19
CA ALA A 448 10.60 29.50 13.41
C ALA A 448 10.91 29.69 14.90
N ALA A 449 9.92 30.15 15.67
CA ALA A 449 10.05 30.29 17.11
C ALA A 449 10.34 28.95 17.81
N TYR A 450 9.68 27.88 17.38
CA TYR A 450 9.91 26.52 17.90
C TYR A 450 11.31 26.04 17.58
N LEU A 451 11.82 26.17 16.36
CA LEU A 451 13.16 25.77 15.95
C LEU A 451 14.23 26.51 16.75
N THR A 452 14.08 27.81 16.91
CA THR A 452 14.98 28.65 17.70
C THR A 452 14.99 28.20 19.17
N LYS A 453 13.80 28.02 19.79
CA LYS A 453 13.66 27.53 21.17
C LYS A 453 14.28 26.15 21.37
N ARG A 454 14.20 25.26 20.36
CA ARG A 454 14.79 23.91 20.39
C ARG A 454 16.31 23.91 20.19
N GLY A 455 16.89 25.03 19.77
CA GLY A 455 18.32 25.12 19.47
C GLY A 455 18.71 24.32 18.22
N VAL A 456 17.84 24.32 17.20
CA VAL A 456 18.12 23.67 15.92
C VAL A 456 19.35 24.31 15.27
N ASN A 457 20.20 23.50 14.64
CA ASN A 457 21.41 23.96 13.97
C ASN A 457 21.24 24.02 12.45
N TYR A 458 20.44 23.12 11.89
CA TYR A 458 20.24 23.00 10.45
C TYR A 458 18.77 22.78 10.13
N LEU A 459 18.29 23.47 9.08
CA LEU A 459 17.00 23.24 8.44
C LEU A 459 17.24 22.56 7.09
N VAL A 460 16.55 21.44 6.87
CA VAL A 460 16.57 20.69 5.59
C VAL A 460 15.16 20.68 5.02
N THR A 461 14.99 21.28 3.83
CA THR A 461 13.68 21.40 3.20
C THR A 461 13.77 21.71 1.71
N PHE A 462 12.68 21.53 1.00
CA PHE A 462 12.43 22.21 -0.27
C PHE A 462 12.05 23.67 0.01
N PRO A 463 12.72 24.66 -0.58
CA PRO A 463 12.44 26.09 -0.32
C PRO A 463 10.97 26.45 -0.52
N ASP A 464 10.31 25.87 -1.53
CA ASP A 464 8.90 26.14 -1.87
C ASP A 464 7.91 25.67 -0.77
N TRP A 465 8.31 24.75 0.08
CA TRP A 465 7.45 24.24 1.15
C TRP A 465 7.40 25.17 2.37
N TYR A 466 8.49 25.93 2.57
CA TYR A 466 8.66 26.86 3.69
C TYR A 466 9.32 28.15 3.22
N PRO A 467 8.65 28.92 2.33
CA PRO A 467 9.23 30.12 1.74
C PRO A 467 9.59 31.20 2.75
N SER A 468 8.80 31.35 3.84
CA SER A 468 9.10 32.33 4.90
C SER A 468 10.26 31.89 5.79
N LEU A 469 10.39 30.60 6.11
CA LEU A 469 11.50 30.08 6.90
C LEU A 469 12.84 30.16 6.16
N THR A 470 12.81 30.05 4.84
CA THR A 470 14.01 30.09 4.00
C THR A 470 14.35 31.50 3.49
N ALA A 471 13.40 32.46 3.65
CA ALA A 471 13.62 33.85 3.24
C ALA A 471 14.86 34.46 3.92
N GLY A 472 15.79 34.99 3.11
CA GLY A 472 17.01 35.60 3.59
C GLY A 472 18.11 34.62 4.03
N LEU A 473 17.86 33.31 4.03
CA LEU A 473 18.86 32.30 4.29
C LEU A 473 19.53 31.87 2.99
N SER A 474 20.87 31.77 3.00
CA SER A 474 21.61 31.16 1.90
C SER A 474 21.79 29.67 2.16
N PRO A 475 21.46 28.78 1.20
CA PRO A 475 21.70 27.36 1.34
C PRO A 475 23.20 27.06 1.39
N ILE A 476 23.61 26.24 2.36
CA ILE A 476 24.99 25.73 2.44
C ILE A 476 25.20 24.49 1.57
N PHE A 477 24.09 23.88 1.16
CA PHE A 477 24.04 22.77 0.20
C PHE A 477 22.72 22.77 -0.54
N SER A 478 22.74 22.38 -1.80
CA SER A 478 21.57 22.03 -2.61
C SER A 478 21.94 20.86 -3.50
N THR A 479 21.01 19.97 -3.75
CA THR A 479 21.23 18.76 -4.54
C THR A 479 21.59 19.07 -5.99
N ASN A 480 21.01 20.14 -6.55
CA ASN A 480 21.17 20.54 -7.95
C ASN A 480 20.86 19.40 -8.95
N ALA A 481 20.06 18.43 -8.54
CA ALA A 481 19.62 17.32 -9.38
C ALA A 481 18.57 17.80 -10.38
N SER A 482 18.49 17.16 -11.53
CA SER A 482 17.56 17.57 -12.59
C SER A 482 16.15 17.01 -12.45
N PHE A 483 15.96 15.99 -11.56
CA PHE A 483 14.70 15.24 -11.51
C PHE A 483 13.56 16.03 -10.88
N ALA A 484 13.78 16.68 -9.73
CA ALA A 484 12.75 17.50 -9.07
C ALA A 484 12.38 18.72 -9.93
N PRO A 485 13.33 19.51 -10.50
CA PRO A 485 13.01 20.61 -11.41
C PRO A 485 12.27 20.18 -12.68
N ALA A 486 12.56 19.00 -13.23
CA ALA A 486 11.83 18.48 -14.38
C ALA A 486 10.34 18.20 -14.11
N LEU A 487 9.97 18.06 -12.83
CA LEU A 487 8.58 17.90 -12.36
C LEU A 487 7.98 19.22 -11.82
N GLY A 488 8.70 20.35 -11.95
CA GLY A 488 8.23 21.66 -11.52
C GLY A 488 8.45 21.97 -10.03
N ALA A 489 9.27 21.18 -9.33
CA ALA A 489 9.65 21.41 -7.93
C ALA A 489 11.05 22.05 -7.84
N THR A 490 11.38 22.63 -6.68
CA THR A 490 12.75 23.06 -6.38
C THR A 490 13.62 21.89 -5.91
N ASN A 491 14.93 22.08 -5.83
CA ASN A 491 15.83 21.11 -5.23
C ASN A 491 15.81 21.23 -3.70
N MET A 492 16.00 20.10 -3.02
CA MET A 492 16.16 20.06 -1.57
C MET A 492 17.44 20.78 -1.16
N ALA A 493 17.38 21.58 -0.12
CA ALA A 493 18.47 22.41 0.36
C ALA A 493 18.67 22.28 1.87
N VAL A 494 19.90 22.55 2.31
CA VAL A 494 20.32 22.60 3.71
C VAL A 494 20.70 24.04 4.07
N TYR A 495 20.11 24.55 5.14
CA TYR A 495 20.37 25.88 5.67
C TYR A 495 20.95 25.79 7.08
N ARG A 496 21.86 26.71 7.43
CA ARG A 496 22.17 26.93 8.83
C ARG A 496 21.04 27.69 9.49
N TRP A 497 20.49 27.16 10.57
CA TRP A 497 19.48 27.87 11.35
C TRP A 497 20.20 28.89 12.24
N PRO A 498 19.74 30.18 12.30
CA PRO A 498 20.36 31.18 13.14
C PRO A 498 20.32 30.77 14.61
N ALA A 499 21.41 30.98 15.31
CA ALA A 499 21.42 30.83 16.78
C ALA A 499 20.44 31.85 17.41
N PRO A 500 19.84 31.52 18.57
CA PRO A 500 18.93 32.43 19.26
C PRO A 500 19.63 33.72 19.72
#